data_52c26c05847bec1d465abb448e789d7b
#
_entry.id   52c26c05847bec1d465abb448e789d7b
#
_cell.length_a   1.000
_cell.length_b   1.000
_cell.length_c   1.000
_cell.angle_alpha   90.00
_cell.angle_beta   90.00
_cell.angle_gamma   90.00
#
_symmetry.space_group_name_H-M   'P 1'
#
loop_
_entity.id
_entity.type
_entity.pdbx_description
1 polymer ?
#
loop_
_entity_poly.entity_id
_entity_poly.type
_entity_poly.pdbx_seq_one_letter_code
_entity_poly.pdbx_strand_id
1 'polypeptide(L)'
;MIHVDLKPEPVDFDVRVRQPGNAFLSTTPTPNSKQWSKNNYWSRCSAQLYQAYGGVCAYSGEWFSRTTASVSVDHFYPKSSHQEMAYEWDNYRLTTQVINGYKGDKIVLDPFEIKNGDLVIDFPSCLVKPRKDMTPAEKSKAKATIQILHLNDEDQANRRCEIVMEYICGNISQAFLESKYPFIAEELQRQDLYEKIKEIIKVPVTTPA
;
A
#
# COMPACT_ATOMS: atom_id res chain seq x y z
N MET A 1 1.79 -3.35 5.74
CA MET A 1 0.87 -3.88 4.68
C MET A 1 -0.12 -4.80 5.33
N ILE A 2 -1.39 -4.60 5.03
CA ILE A 2 -2.53 -5.38 5.51
C ILE A 2 -3.30 -5.94 4.31
N HIS A 3 -4.23 -6.85 4.58
CA HIS A 3 -5.20 -7.27 3.57
C HIS A 3 -6.08 -6.10 3.12
N VAL A 4 -6.32 -6.03 1.84
CA VAL A 4 -7.18 -5.01 1.20
C VAL A 4 -8.20 -5.73 0.34
N ASP A 5 -9.50 -5.52 0.61
CA ASP A 5 -10.57 -6.09 -0.20
C ASP A 5 -10.63 -5.43 -1.58
N LEU A 6 -10.76 -6.24 -2.62
CA LEU A 6 -11.02 -5.74 -3.96
C LEU A 6 -12.33 -4.94 -3.97
N LYS A 7 -12.25 -3.68 -4.39
CA LYS A 7 -13.44 -2.81 -4.51
C LYS A 7 -14.11 -3.00 -5.86
N PRO A 8 -15.43 -2.79 -5.94
CA PRO A 8 -16.17 -2.87 -7.19
C PRO A 8 -15.56 -2.00 -8.28
N GLU A 9 -15.54 -2.53 -9.49
CA GLU A 9 -15.12 -1.78 -10.68
C GLU A 9 -16.07 -0.59 -10.92
N PRO A 10 -15.54 0.61 -11.26
CA PRO A 10 -16.38 1.73 -11.64
C PRO A 10 -17.23 1.44 -12.89
N VAL A 11 -18.48 1.90 -12.90
CA VAL A 11 -19.45 1.61 -13.98
C VAL A 11 -18.93 2.00 -15.37
N ASP A 12 -18.14 3.06 -15.46
CA ASP A 12 -17.57 3.59 -16.70
C ASP A 12 -16.16 3.06 -17.01
N PHE A 13 -15.63 2.14 -16.18
CA PHE A 13 -14.26 1.62 -16.34
C PHE A 13 -14.06 0.90 -17.68
N ASP A 14 -15.00 0.05 -18.05
CA ASP A 14 -14.91 -0.72 -19.30
C ASP A 14 -14.76 0.20 -20.51
N VAL A 15 -15.64 1.20 -20.64
CA VAL A 15 -15.63 2.15 -21.77
C VAL A 15 -14.42 3.08 -21.73
N ARG A 16 -13.96 3.48 -20.55
CA ARG A 16 -12.87 4.45 -20.43
C ARG A 16 -11.49 3.84 -20.46
N VAL A 17 -11.33 2.59 -20.00
CA VAL A 17 -10.04 1.95 -19.78
C VAL A 17 -9.91 0.66 -20.54
N ARG A 18 -10.78 -0.33 -20.32
CA ARG A 18 -10.62 -1.69 -20.85
C ARG A 18 -10.80 -1.73 -22.37
N GLN A 19 -11.89 -1.21 -22.91
CA GLN A 19 -12.15 -1.23 -24.35
C GLN A 19 -11.04 -0.54 -25.16
N PRO A 20 -10.65 0.72 -24.90
CA PRO A 20 -9.57 1.36 -25.65
C PRO A 20 -8.21 0.69 -25.40
N GLY A 21 -7.98 0.13 -24.21
CA GLY A 21 -6.78 -0.62 -23.90
C GLY A 21 -6.66 -1.91 -24.71
N ASN A 22 -7.72 -2.70 -24.76
CA ASN A 22 -7.76 -3.94 -25.52
C ASN A 22 -7.71 -3.70 -27.04
N ALA A 23 -8.34 -2.63 -27.52
CA ALA A 23 -8.21 -2.21 -28.93
C ALA A 23 -6.75 -1.83 -29.27
N PHE A 24 -6.03 -1.18 -28.36
CA PHE A 24 -4.61 -0.90 -28.52
C PHE A 24 -3.79 -2.20 -28.53
N LEU A 25 -4.00 -3.11 -27.57
CA LEU A 25 -3.26 -4.38 -27.49
C LEU A 25 -3.51 -5.30 -28.68
N SER A 26 -4.71 -5.28 -29.27
CA SER A 26 -5.02 -6.07 -30.48
C SER A 26 -4.14 -5.71 -31.68
N THR A 27 -3.68 -4.46 -31.75
CA THR A 27 -2.78 -3.96 -32.81
C THR A 27 -1.31 -3.92 -32.40
N THR A 28 -1.04 -3.95 -31.10
CA THR A 28 0.30 -3.85 -30.53
C THR A 28 0.44 -4.83 -29.35
N PRO A 29 0.61 -6.14 -29.59
CA PRO A 29 0.60 -7.16 -28.54
C PRO A 29 1.78 -7.06 -27.54
N THR A 30 2.91 -6.48 -27.97
CA THR A 30 4.12 -6.30 -27.14
C THR A 30 4.58 -4.84 -27.15
N PRO A 31 3.88 -3.95 -26.43
CA PRO A 31 4.18 -2.53 -26.46
C PRO A 31 5.53 -2.22 -25.79
N ASN A 32 6.31 -1.32 -26.39
CA ASN A 32 7.46 -0.72 -25.73
C ASN A 32 7.05 0.42 -24.78
N SER A 33 8.01 0.94 -23.97
CA SER A 33 7.75 1.97 -22.97
C SER A 33 7.10 3.25 -23.53
N LYS A 34 7.47 3.66 -24.75
CA LYS A 34 6.88 4.84 -25.42
C LYS A 34 5.43 4.60 -25.84
N GLN A 35 5.11 3.38 -26.28
CA GLN A 35 3.75 2.98 -26.64
C GLN A 35 2.87 2.87 -25.41
N TRP A 36 3.37 2.28 -24.31
CA TRP A 36 2.68 2.27 -23.01
C TRP A 36 2.39 3.67 -22.50
N SER A 37 3.35 4.60 -22.58
CA SER A 37 3.17 5.99 -22.15
C SER A 37 2.06 6.72 -22.93
N LYS A 38 1.93 6.47 -24.22
CA LYS A 38 0.89 7.06 -25.07
C LYS A 38 -0.50 6.44 -24.84
N ASN A 39 -0.55 5.19 -24.39
CA ASN A 39 -1.78 4.42 -24.20
C ASN A 39 -2.00 4.10 -22.70
N ASN A 40 -1.69 5.04 -21.81
CA ASN A 40 -1.84 4.93 -20.36
C ASN A 40 -3.30 5.09 -19.90
N TYR A 41 -4.24 4.35 -20.53
CA TYR A 41 -5.67 4.48 -20.24
C TYR A 41 -6.03 4.23 -18.76
N TRP A 42 -5.23 3.42 -18.03
CA TRP A 42 -5.37 3.24 -16.57
C TRP A 42 -5.32 4.56 -15.77
N SER A 43 -4.65 5.58 -16.27
CA SER A 43 -4.60 6.89 -15.59
C SER A 43 -5.97 7.55 -15.50
N ARG A 44 -6.91 7.20 -16.39
CA ARG A 44 -8.26 7.77 -16.42
C ARG A 44 -9.12 7.34 -15.24
N CYS A 45 -8.79 6.23 -14.57
CA CYS A 45 -9.49 5.77 -13.38
C CYS A 45 -8.75 6.07 -12.06
N SER A 46 -7.61 6.77 -12.09
CA SER A 46 -6.79 7.01 -10.90
C SER A 46 -7.55 7.73 -9.77
N ALA A 47 -8.43 8.67 -10.11
CA ALA A 47 -9.26 9.37 -9.13
C ALA A 47 -10.31 8.44 -8.50
N GLN A 48 -10.92 7.56 -9.30
CA GLN A 48 -11.89 6.57 -8.84
C GLN A 48 -11.22 5.51 -7.97
N LEU A 49 -10.01 5.06 -8.35
CA LEU A 49 -9.20 4.16 -7.55
C LEU A 49 -8.87 4.79 -6.18
N TYR A 50 -8.44 6.06 -6.18
CA TYR A 50 -8.16 6.78 -4.93
C TYR A 50 -9.40 6.88 -4.03
N GLN A 51 -10.58 7.17 -4.58
CA GLN A 51 -11.83 7.25 -3.84
C GLN A 51 -12.26 5.87 -3.30
N ALA A 52 -12.19 4.82 -4.13
CA ALA A 52 -12.58 3.46 -3.76
C ALA A 52 -11.80 2.93 -2.56
N TYR A 53 -10.52 3.27 -2.45
CA TYR A 53 -9.63 2.85 -1.37
C TYR A 53 -9.40 3.93 -0.30
N GLY A 54 -10.22 4.99 -0.26
CA GLY A 54 -10.14 6.05 0.75
C GLY A 54 -8.80 6.79 0.80
N GLY A 55 -8.01 6.74 -0.27
CA GLY A 55 -6.67 7.32 -0.34
C GLY A 55 -5.61 6.57 0.47
N VAL A 56 -5.87 5.33 0.87
CA VAL A 56 -4.89 4.49 1.59
C VAL A 56 -4.06 3.69 0.57
N CYS A 57 -2.74 3.82 0.67
CA CYS A 57 -1.82 3.05 -0.16
C CYS A 57 -1.91 1.56 0.16
N ALA A 58 -2.12 0.72 -0.85
CA ALA A 58 -2.25 -0.72 -0.68
C ALA A 58 -0.99 -1.38 -0.08
N TYR A 59 0.18 -0.79 -0.29
CA TYR A 59 1.45 -1.36 0.14
C TYR A 59 1.92 -0.85 1.51
N SER A 60 1.84 0.46 1.80
CA SER A 60 2.22 0.97 3.12
C SER A 60 1.10 0.83 4.15
N GLY A 61 -0.16 0.77 3.72
CA GLY A 61 -1.31 0.82 4.63
C GLY A 61 -1.47 2.19 5.28
N GLU A 62 -1.04 3.26 4.58
CA GLU A 62 -1.10 4.64 5.05
C GLU A 62 -1.88 5.51 4.08
N TRP A 63 -2.68 6.39 4.63
CA TRP A 63 -3.35 7.42 3.84
C TRP A 63 -2.35 8.46 3.33
N PHE A 64 -2.56 8.93 2.11
CA PHE A 64 -1.78 10.02 1.54
C PHE A 64 -2.67 11.07 0.88
N SER A 65 -2.25 12.34 0.97
CA SER A 65 -2.95 13.44 0.34
C SER A 65 -2.57 13.56 -1.13
N ARG A 66 -3.57 13.80 -1.99
CA ARG A 66 -3.36 14.09 -3.43
C ARG A 66 -2.64 15.41 -3.68
N THR A 67 -2.56 16.29 -2.68
CA THR A 67 -1.87 17.57 -2.79
C THR A 67 -0.37 17.47 -2.50
N THR A 68 0.04 16.43 -1.75
CA THR A 68 1.42 16.25 -1.32
C THR A 68 2.10 15.01 -1.92
N ALA A 69 1.30 14.07 -2.44
CA ALA A 69 1.82 12.87 -3.10
C ALA A 69 1.07 12.58 -4.41
N SER A 70 1.80 12.19 -5.42
CA SER A 70 1.22 11.79 -6.70
C SER A 70 0.55 10.42 -6.59
N VAL A 71 -0.75 10.37 -6.93
CA VAL A 71 -1.50 9.12 -7.04
C VAL A 71 -0.93 8.28 -8.18
N SER A 72 -0.70 7.01 -7.93
CA SER A 72 -0.28 6.06 -8.94
C SER A 72 -1.17 4.83 -8.96
N VAL A 73 -1.45 4.35 -10.16
CA VAL A 73 -2.06 3.04 -10.42
C VAL A 73 -0.92 2.05 -10.64
N ASP A 74 -0.68 1.17 -9.68
CA ASP A 74 0.27 0.08 -9.86
C ASP A 74 -0.40 -1.10 -10.54
N HIS A 75 0.29 -1.68 -11.51
CA HIS A 75 -0.06 -2.97 -12.10
C HIS A 75 0.57 -4.07 -11.26
N PHE A 76 -0.23 -4.77 -10.46
CA PHE A 76 0.30 -5.85 -9.61
C PHE A 76 1.05 -6.89 -10.44
N TYR A 77 0.40 -7.43 -11.46
CA TYR A 77 1.07 -8.17 -12.54
C TYR A 77 1.62 -7.16 -13.55
N PRO A 78 2.95 -7.07 -13.70
CA PRO A 78 3.56 -6.04 -14.53
C PRO A 78 3.11 -6.13 -15.99
N LYS A 79 2.67 -5.01 -16.56
CA LYS A 79 2.24 -4.92 -17.97
C LYS A 79 3.34 -5.27 -18.99
N SER A 80 4.60 -5.29 -18.55
CA SER A 80 5.75 -5.72 -19.37
C SER A 80 5.76 -7.22 -19.64
N SER A 81 5.20 -8.02 -18.73
CA SER A 81 5.15 -9.49 -18.77
C SER A 81 3.74 -10.07 -18.82
N HIS A 82 2.72 -9.26 -18.44
CA HIS A 82 1.31 -9.64 -18.40
C HIS A 82 0.48 -8.56 -19.09
N GLN A 83 0.65 -8.43 -20.41
CA GLN A 83 0.00 -7.37 -21.19
C GLN A 83 -1.52 -7.46 -21.12
N GLU A 84 -2.07 -8.67 -21.07
CA GLU A 84 -3.49 -8.97 -20.96
C GLU A 84 -4.13 -8.41 -19.68
N MET A 85 -3.32 -8.22 -18.62
CA MET A 85 -3.75 -7.66 -17.33
C MET A 85 -3.60 -6.14 -17.25
N ALA A 86 -3.07 -5.50 -18.30
CA ALA A 86 -2.70 -4.08 -18.22
C ALA A 86 -3.91 -3.13 -18.05
N TYR A 87 -5.10 -3.56 -18.48
CA TYR A 87 -6.32 -2.76 -18.43
C TYR A 87 -7.43 -3.43 -17.62
N GLU A 88 -7.04 -4.26 -16.63
CA GLU A 88 -7.97 -4.94 -15.75
C GLU A 88 -7.98 -4.31 -14.37
N TRP A 89 -9.19 -4.05 -13.84
CA TRP A 89 -9.37 -3.36 -12.55
C TRP A 89 -8.80 -4.15 -11.37
N ASP A 90 -8.96 -5.45 -11.37
CA ASP A 90 -8.47 -6.35 -10.33
C ASP A 90 -6.93 -6.43 -10.29
N ASN A 91 -6.27 -6.02 -11.37
CA ASN A 91 -4.81 -5.88 -11.42
C ASN A 91 -4.30 -4.55 -10.84
N TYR A 92 -5.18 -3.62 -10.46
CA TYR A 92 -4.75 -2.31 -9.99
C TYR A 92 -4.62 -2.24 -8.47
N ARG A 93 -3.52 -1.63 -8.00
CA ARG A 93 -3.31 -1.31 -6.59
C ARG A 93 -3.12 0.19 -6.45
N LEU A 94 -3.88 0.82 -5.55
CA LEU A 94 -3.68 2.23 -5.22
C LEU A 94 -2.35 2.39 -4.49
N THR A 95 -1.50 3.27 -4.99
CA THR A 95 -0.22 3.56 -4.35
C THR A 95 0.24 4.99 -4.66
N THR A 96 1.35 5.40 -4.05
CA THR A 96 2.05 6.63 -4.43
C THR A 96 3.03 6.34 -5.56
N GLN A 97 3.39 7.37 -6.33
CA GLN A 97 4.38 7.24 -7.42
C GLN A 97 5.73 6.73 -6.88
N VAL A 98 6.11 7.13 -5.67
CA VAL A 98 7.37 6.71 -5.03
C VAL A 98 7.38 5.19 -4.81
N ILE A 99 6.37 4.65 -4.11
CA ILE A 99 6.30 3.21 -3.81
C ILE A 99 6.11 2.41 -5.11
N ASN A 100 5.32 2.90 -6.07
CA ASN A 100 5.22 2.28 -7.38
C ASN A 100 6.56 2.23 -8.11
N GLY A 101 7.35 3.29 -8.02
CA GLY A 101 8.71 3.33 -8.55
C GLY A 101 9.63 2.27 -7.91
N TYR A 102 9.56 2.09 -6.61
CA TYR A 102 10.32 1.03 -5.90
C TYR A 102 9.91 -0.38 -6.32
N LYS A 103 8.60 -0.63 -6.43
CA LYS A 103 8.08 -1.92 -6.89
C LYS A 103 8.50 -2.19 -8.33
N GLY A 104 8.26 -1.25 -9.24
CA GLY A 104 8.51 -1.46 -10.67
C GLY A 104 7.87 -2.77 -11.15
N ASP A 105 8.64 -3.60 -11.86
CA ASP A 105 8.21 -4.91 -12.38
C ASP A 105 8.52 -6.08 -11.42
N LYS A 106 8.89 -5.79 -10.15
CA LYS A 106 9.21 -6.81 -9.17
C LYS A 106 7.95 -7.44 -8.57
N ILE A 107 8.06 -8.72 -8.20
CA ILE A 107 7.00 -9.45 -7.52
C ILE A 107 7.10 -9.20 -6.02
N VAL A 108 5.99 -8.81 -5.40
CA VAL A 108 5.82 -8.58 -3.97
C VAL A 108 4.64 -9.40 -3.46
N LEU A 109 4.40 -9.42 -2.14
CA LEU A 109 3.15 -9.97 -1.61
C LEU A 109 1.97 -9.13 -2.13
N ASP A 110 0.90 -9.83 -2.56
CA ASP A 110 -0.31 -9.14 -3.01
C ASP A 110 -1.13 -8.63 -1.82
N PRO A 111 -1.44 -7.32 -1.76
CA PRO A 111 -2.34 -6.79 -0.75
C PRO A 111 -3.74 -7.41 -0.75
N PHE A 112 -4.21 -7.95 -1.88
CA PHE A 112 -5.51 -8.63 -1.97
C PHE A 112 -5.49 -10.08 -1.47
N GLU A 113 -4.30 -10.69 -1.34
CA GLU A 113 -4.14 -12.08 -0.91
C GLU A 113 -3.45 -12.24 0.45
N ILE A 114 -2.69 -11.23 0.90
CA ILE A 114 -2.00 -11.26 2.19
C ILE A 114 -3.01 -11.37 3.34
N LYS A 115 -2.64 -12.09 4.39
CA LYS A 115 -3.46 -12.15 5.61
C LYS A 115 -2.98 -11.10 6.61
N ASN A 116 -3.92 -10.52 7.36
CA ASN A 116 -3.57 -9.64 8.46
C ASN A 116 -2.66 -10.37 9.45
N GLY A 117 -1.57 -9.72 9.85
CA GLY A 117 -0.53 -10.29 10.68
C GLY A 117 0.56 -11.07 9.94
N ASP A 118 0.52 -11.24 8.62
CA ASP A 118 1.65 -11.81 7.86
C ASP A 118 2.86 -10.87 7.86
N LEU A 119 2.63 -9.57 7.74
CA LEU A 119 3.60 -8.54 8.07
C LEU A 119 3.18 -7.86 9.37
N VAL A 120 4.09 -7.77 10.31
CA VAL A 120 3.86 -7.23 11.66
C VAL A 120 4.69 -5.98 11.89
N ILE A 121 4.21 -5.08 12.74
CA ILE A 121 4.98 -3.93 13.21
C ILE A 121 5.60 -4.27 14.57
N ASP A 122 6.89 -4.12 14.69
CA ASP A 122 7.62 -4.15 15.95
C ASP A 122 7.60 -2.74 16.53
N PHE A 123 6.66 -2.47 17.42
CA PHE A 123 6.41 -1.10 17.89
C PHE A 123 7.59 -0.41 18.59
N PRO A 124 8.48 -1.09 19.35
CA PRO A 124 9.68 -0.44 19.88
C PRO A 124 10.60 0.17 18.81
N SER A 125 10.64 -0.43 17.62
CA SER A 125 11.46 0.04 16.48
C SER A 125 10.64 0.61 15.32
N CYS A 126 9.33 0.48 15.34
CA CYS A 126 8.41 0.77 14.23
C CYS A 126 8.77 0.09 12.90
N LEU A 127 9.59 -0.97 12.95
CA LEU A 127 9.99 -1.72 11.76
C LEU A 127 8.95 -2.79 11.42
N VAL A 128 8.74 -2.98 10.13
CA VAL A 128 7.93 -4.06 9.57
C VAL A 128 8.75 -5.34 9.53
N LYS A 129 8.19 -6.43 10.03
CA LYS A 129 8.83 -7.74 10.08
C LYS A 129 7.89 -8.83 9.55
N PRO A 130 8.40 -9.92 8.98
CA PRO A 130 7.60 -11.12 8.74
C PRO A 130 7.12 -11.73 10.07
N ARG A 131 5.93 -12.33 10.07
CA ARG A 131 5.41 -13.09 11.19
C ARG A 131 6.38 -14.24 11.58
N LYS A 132 6.52 -14.50 12.89
CA LYS A 132 7.55 -15.42 13.41
C LYS A 132 7.36 -16.88 12.98
N ASP A 133 6.13 -17.34 12.84
CA ASP A 133 5.76 -18.73 12.55
C ASP A 133 5.57 -19.07 11.08
N MET A 134 5.91 -18.14 10.18
CA MET A 134 5.96 -18.40 8.74
C MET A 134 7.00 -19.45 8.38
N THR A 135 6.75 -20.22 7.34
CA THR A 135 7.74 -21.10 6.72
C THR A 135 8.94 -20.31 6.19
N PRO A 136 10.10 -20.94 5.98
CA PRO A 136 11.26 -20.25 5.39
C PRO A 136 10.98 -19.58 4.04
N ALA A 137 10.16 -20.23 3.20
CA ALA A 137 9.78 -19.69 1.89
C ALA A 137 8.89 -18.43 2.00
N GLU A 138 7.87 -18.46 2.88
CA GLU A 138 7.01 -17.31 3.16
C GLU A 138 7.81 -16.14 3.75
N LYS A 139 8.69 -16.42 4.73
CA LYS A 139 9.59 -15.40 5.30
C LYS A 139 10.48 -14.77 4.25
N SER A 140 11.00 -15.55 3.31
CA SER A 140 11.82 -15.02 2.22
C SER A 140 11.04 -14.07 1.34
N LYS A 141 9.81 -14.42 0.93
CA LYS A 141 8.92 -13.55 0.15
C LYS A 141 8.55 -12.28 0.92
N ALA A 142 8.22 -12.41 2.20
CA ALA A 142 7.88 -11.27 3.06
C ALA A 142 9.06 -10.31 3.23
N LYS A 143 10.27 -10.82 3.47
CA LYS A 143 11.50 -10.01 3.54
C LYS A 143 11.80 -9.31 2.22
N ALA A 144 11.69 -10.03 1.10
CA ALA A 144 11.87 -9.44 -0.23
C ALA A 144 10.86 -8.31 -0.48
N THR A 145 9.58 -8.51 -0.12
CA THR A 145 8.54 -7.47 -0.22
C THR A 145 8.90 -6.23 0.59
N ILE A 146 9.32 -6.39 1.86
CA ILE A 146 9.73 -5.27 2.72
C ILE A 146 10.88 -4.48 2.09
N GLN A 147 11.88 -5.18 1.54
CA GLN A 147 13.03 -4.56 0.88
C GLN A 147 12.65 -3.87 -0.43
N ILE A 148 11.89 -4.54 -1.29
CA ILE A 148 11.49 -4.00 -2.60
C ILE A 148 10.66 -2.72 -2.44
N LEU A 149 9.75 -2.70 -1.48
CA LEU A 149 8.86 -1.58 -1.22
C LEU A 149 9.45 -0.54 -0.28
N HIS A 150 10.69 -0.74 0.17
CA HIS A 150 11.38 0.18 1.08
C HIS A 150 10.62 0.45 2.37
N LEU A 151 9.85 -0.53 2.87
CA LEU A 151 8.95 -0.32 4.02
C LEU A 151 9.69 -0.01 5.33
N ASN A 152 10.99 -0.28 5.41
CA ASN A 152 11.81 -0.04 6.58
C ASN A 152 12.92 1.02 6.36
N ASP A 153 12.85 1.76 5.27
CA ASP A 153 13.73 2.91 5.13
C ASP A 153 13.45 3.91 6.27
N GLU A 154 14.45 4.68 6.63
CA GLU A 154 14.41 5.56 7.80
C GLU A 154 13.17 6.46 7.81
N ASP A 155 12.86 7.11 6.70
CA ASP A 155 11.69 7.98 6.60
C ASP A 155 10.38 7.23 6.82
N GLN A 156 10.26 6.00 6.32
CA GLN A 156 9.06 5.16 6.49
C GLN A 156 8.91 4.67 7.94
N ALA A 157 10.01 4.28 8.57
CA ALA A 157 10.01 3.85 9.97
C ALA A 157 9.72 5.02 10.91
N ASN A 158 10.39 6.16 10.70
CA ASN A 158 10.18 7.38 11.48
C ASN A 158 8.72 7.86 11.36
N ARG A 159 8.16 7.85 10.15
CA ARG A 159 6.76 8.23 9.93
C ARG A 159 5.81 7.36 10.73
N ARG A 160 6.01 6.03 10.77
CA ARG A 160 5.19 5.14 11.59
C ARG A 160 5.34 5.45 13.09
N CYS A 161 6.58 5.70 13.56
CA CYS A 161 6.82 6.10 14.93
C CYS A 161 6.09 7.40 15.29
N GLU A 162 6.17 8.43 14.44
CA GLU A 162 5.46 9.70 14.63
C GLU A 162 3.95 9.49 14.81
N ILE A 163 3.32 8.70 13.94
CA ILE A 163 1.88 8.41 14.02
C ILE A 163 1.52 7.68 15.31
N VAL A 164 2.33 6.70 15.72
CA VAL A 164 2.13 6.00 16.99
C VAL A 164 2.28 6.97 18.15
N MET A 165 3.25 7.89 18.13
CA MET A 165 3.44 8.91 19.16
C MET A 165 2.26 9.89 19.20
N GLU A 166 1.75 10.35 18.06
CA GLU A 166 0.54 11.21 17.99
C GLU A 166 -0.66 10.54 18.66
N TYR A 167 -0.82 9.21 18.43
CA TYR A 167 -1.86 8.44 19.09
C TYR A 167 -1.63 8.31 20.61
N ILE A 168 -0.41 8.00 21.05
CA ILE A 168 -0.05 7.88 22.47
C ILE A 168 -0.28 9.20 23.20
N CYS A 169 0.07 10.33 22.58
CA CYS A 169 -0.14 11.66 23.14
C CYS A 169 -1.61 12.12 23.14
N GLY A 170 -2.51 11.37 22.48
CA GLY A 170 -3.93 11.71 22.37
C GLY A 170 -4.24 12.80 21.34
N ASN A 171 -3.27 13.13 20.47
CA ASN A 171 -3.46 14.12 19.39
C ASN A 171 -4.32 13.59 18.24
N ILE A 172 -4.37 12.27 18.06
CA ILE A 172 -5.26 11.60 17.10
C ILE A 172 -6.08 10.52 17.80
N SER A 173 -7.32 10.36 17.37
CA SER A 173 -8.22 9.34 17.90
C SER A 173 -7.96 7.97 17.29
N GLN A 174 -8.43 6.90 17.97
CA GLN A 174 -8.41 5.55 17.42
C GLN A 174 -9.14 5.47 16.06
N ALA A 175 -10.33 6.08 15.94
CA ALA A 175 -11.08 6.11 14.69
C ALA A 175 -10.31 6.81 13.54
N PHE A 176 -9.55 7.85 13.86
CA PHE A 176 -8.66 8.49 12.88
C PHE A 176 -7.54 7.54 12.45
N LEU A 177 -6.91 6.86 13.42
CA LEU A 177 -5.85 5.89 13.15
C LEU A 177 -6.36 4.75 12.25
N GLU A 178 -7.51 4.17 12.59
CA GLU A 178 -8.16 3.11 11.80
C GLU A 178 -8.49 3.56 10.36
N SER A 179 -8.94 4.79 10.20
CA SER A 179 -9.29 5.35 8.88
C SER A 179 -8.08 5.73 8.03
N LYS A 180 -7.01 6.24 8.65
CA LYS A 180 -5.88 6.85 7.93
C LYS A 180 -4.61 6.01 7.95
N TYR A 181 -4.45 5.17 8.95
CA TYR A 181 -3.27 4.33 9.15
C TYR A 181 -3.68 2.90 9.52
N PRO A 182 -4.51 2.24 8.68
CA PRO A 182 -5.10 0.96 9.05
C PRO A 182 -4.08 -0.13 9.35
N PHE A 183 -2.87 -0.07 8.78
CA PHE A 183 -1.83 -1.04 9.14
C PHE A 183 -1.33 -0.88 10.58
N ILE A 184 -1.15 0.36 11.05
CA ILE A 184 -0.78 0.62 12.45
C ILE A 184 -1.93 0.23 13.37
N ALA A 185 -3.16 0.61 13.03
CA ALA A 185 -4.36 0.31 13.80
C ALA A 185 -4.58 -1.21 13.97
N GLU A 186 -4.53 -1.96 12.88
CA GLU A 186 -4.67 -3.42 12.86
C GLU A 186 -3.60 -4.09 13.73
N GLU A 187 -2.35 -3.64 13.65
CA GLU A 187 -1.26 -4.20 14.42
C GLU A 187 -1.37 -3.88 15.93
N LEU A 188 -1.82 -2.68 16.30
CA LEU A 188 -2.12 -2.34 17.70
C LEU A 188 -3.24 -3.23 18.25
N GLN A 189 -4.30 -3.44 17.47
CA GLN A 189 -5.41 -4.32 17.86
C GLN A 189 -4.94 -5.78 17.97
N ARG A 190 -4.27 -6.31 16.96
CA ARG A 190 -3.81 -7.70 16.90
C ARG A 190 -2.85 -8.05 18.02
N GLN A 191 -2.02 -7.08 18.46
CA GLN A 191 -1.05 -7.26 19.55
C GLN A 191 -1.61 -6.88 20.92
N ASP A 192 -2.90 -6.51 21.02
CA ASP A 192 -3.55 -6.04 22.26
C ASP A 192 -2.80 -4.85 22.90
N LEU A 193 -2.44 -3.86 22.08
CA LEU A 193 -1.56 -2.77 22.48
C LEU A 193 -2.25 -1.40 22.56
N TYR A 194 -3.50 -1.23 22.14
CA TYR A 194 -4.15 0.08 22.15
C TYR A 194 -4.04 0.81 23.50
N GLU A 195 -4.24 0.07 24.58
CA GLU A 195 -4.13 0.65 25.95
C GLU A 195 -2.70 0.58 26.49
N LYS A 196 -1.93 -0.41 26.07
CA LYS A 196 -0.61 -0.72 26.65
C LYS A 196 0.55 -0.04 25.94
N ILE A 197 0.32 0.54 24.75
CA ILE A 197 1.39 1.06 23.91
C ILE A 197 2.18 2.19 24.62
N LYS A 198 1.54 2.96 25.49
CA LYS A 198 2.15 4.01 26.30
C LYS A 198 3.20 3.48 27.30
N GLU A 199 3.02 2.24 27.74
CA GLU A 199 3.96 1.58 28.66
C GLU A 199 5.16 1.00 27.92
N ILE A 200 4.97 0.58 26.68
CA ILE A 200 5.99 -0.03 25.82
C ILE A 200 6.92 1.01 25.23
N ILE A 201 6.35 2.10 24.72
CA ILE A 201 7.11 3.25 24.25
C ILE A 201 7.23 4.21 25.44
N LYS A 202 8.38 4.20 26.11
CA LYS A 202 8.68 5.15 27.17
C LYS A 202 8.77 6.57 26.58
N VAL A 203 7.66 7.28 26.61
CA VAL A 203 7.65 8.70 26.27
C VAL A 203 8.34 9.44 27.41
N PRO A 204 9.40 10.24 27.16
CA PRO A 204 9.85 11.20 28.16
C PRO A 204 8.67 12.13 28.48
N VAL A 205 8.21 12.10 29.72
CA VAL A 205 7.19 13.07 30.18
C VAL A 205 7.84 14.44 30.14
N THR A 206 7.64 15.18 29.05
CA THR A 206 7.90 16.61 29.05
C THR A 206 6.78 17.25 29.85
N THR A 207 7.06 17.56 31.11
CA THR A 207 6.20 18.43 31.92
C THR A 207 6.11 19.76 31.16
N PRO A 208 4.90 20.25 30.81
CA PRO A 208 4.77 21.58 30.23
C PRO A 208 5.27 22.60 31.23
N ALA A 209 6.14 23.51 30.76
CA ALA A 209 6.63 24.65 31.54
C ALA A 209 5.53 25.68 31.79
#